data_6f7c5e64a1f79feca8c58927f1fbcb88
#
_entry.id   6f7c5e64a1f79feca8c58927f1fbcb88
#
_cell.length_a   1.000
_cell.length_b   1.000
_cell.length_c   1.000
_cell.angle_alpha   90.00
_cell.angle_beta   90.00
_cell.angle_gamma   90.00
#
_symmetry.space_group_name_H-M   'P 1'
#
loop_
_entity.id
_entity.type
_entity.pdbx_description
1 polymer ?
#
loop_
_entity_poly.entity_id
_entity_poly.type
_entity_poly.pdbx_seq_one_letter_code
_entity_poly.pdbx_strand_id
1 'polypeptide(L)'
;MRLEWLTFSEPVAIWWDFLVLVSAGNIALLLSLWRRFHQTGRSLRAGSFGLQPLFLLSAAYVLGCAFRSVLPRADVQRICLFDTWLSSVMVGRSVATVAELCFILQWAIVLRALARVAHAETVRNIAIAVVPLIAIAELCSWYAVVTTDYLGNVLENSLWTAAFLLIAAALLDLAGRFRGIVRLAILAAIAGIRGYALFMCTVDVPMYFVRWQAELASGKEFLGLASGLHDVATRWIVTHDFARWKGEIVWMSLYFSGAVWTSLLLASFRLVMRLPARYLARPPLLVRGGMDAGRRSH
;
A
#
# COMPACT_ATOMS: atom_id res chain seq x y z
N MET A 1 31.62 -21.66 -1.01
CA MET A 1 30.16 -21.32 -1.00
C MET A 1 29.42 -22.66 -0.88
N ARG A 2 29.26 -23.15 0.38
CA ARG A 2 28.47 -24.36 0.65
C ARG A 2 27.01 -23.99 0.39
N LEU A 3 26.32 -24.89 -0.30
CA LEU A 3 24.89 -24.79 -0.59
C LEU A 3 24.10 -24.82 0.75
N GLU A 4 23.91 -23.67 1.37
CA GLU A 4 23.09 -23.50 2.59
C GLU A 4 21.59 -23.73 2.35
N TRP A 5 21.22 -24.02 1.12
CA TRP A 5 19.85 -24.35 0.70
C TRP A 5 19.28 -25.61 1.38
N LEU A 6 20.15 -26.45 1.96
CA LEU A 6 19.76 -27.72 2.59
C LEU A 6 19.30 -27.58 4.05
N THR A 7 19.31 -26.35 4.61
CA THR A 7 18.96 -26.11 6.02
C THR A 7 17.63 -25.38 6.23
N PHE A 8 16.93 -25.02 5.14
CA PHE A 8 15.59 -24.46 5.26
C PHE A 8 14.64 -25.51 5.82
N SER A 9 13.82 -25.13 6.83
CA SER A 9 12.65 -25.93 7.13
C SER A 9 11.74 -25.93 5.91
N GLU A 10 11.24 -27.08 5.51
CA GLU A 10 10.41 -27.24 4.32
C GLU A 10 9.30 -26.17 4.19
N PRO A 11 8.52 -25.83 5.26
CA PRO A 11 7.51 -24.79 5.16
C PRO A 11 8.04 -23.39 4.85
N VAL A 12 9.24 -23.02 5.32
CA VAL A 12 9.84 -21.70 5.05
C VAL A 12 10.36 -21.64 3.61
N ALA A 13 10.93 -22.74 3.10
CA ALA A 13 11.38 -22.84 1.71
C ALA A 13 10.20 -22.68 0.75
N ILE A 14 9.09 -23.43 0.96
CA ILE A 14 7.88 -23.35 0.15
C ILE A 14 7.28 -21.93 0.18
N TRP A 15 7.25 -21.31 1.36
CA TRP A 15 6.76 -19.93 1.47
C TRP A 15 7.65 -18.94 0.73
N TRP A 16 8.97 -19.05 0.83
CA TRP A 16 9.90 -18.18 0.10
C TRP A 16 9.77 -18.36 -1.41
N ASP A 17 9.68 -19.60 -1.92
CA ASP A 17 9.43 -19.90 -3.33
C ASP A 17 8.12 -19.24 -3.80
N PHE A 18 7.05 -19.32 -3.00
CA PHE A 18 5.79 -18.62 -3.27
C PHE A 18 6.00 -17.10 -3.41
N LEU A 19 6.73 -16.45 -2.49
CA LEU A 19 7.01 -15.01 -2.55
C LEU A 19 7.78 -14.64 -3.83
N VAL A 20 8.79 -15.43 -4.20
CA VAL A 20 9.61 -15.22 -5.40
C VAL A 20 8.77 -15.38 -6.67
N LEU A 21 7.95 -16.42 -6.75
CA LEU A 21 7.07 -16.66 -7.91
C LEU A 21 6.02 -15.56 -8.07
N VAL A 22 5.36 -15.14 -6.99
CA VAL A 22 4.42 -14.02 -7.00
C VAL A 22 5.12 -12.74 -7.45
N SER A 23 6.33 -12.50 -6.96
CA SER A 23 7.13 -11.33 -7.31
C SER A 23 7.52 -11.31 -8.80
N ALA A 24 7.94 -12.47 -9.35
CA ALA A 24 8.20 -12.61 -10.78
C ALA A 24 6.95 -12.34 -11.62
N GLY A 25 5.79 -12.86 -11.20
CA GLY A 25 4.50 -12.56 -11.83
C GLY A 25 4.14 -11.07 -11.78
N ASN A 26 4.37 -10.42 -10.64
CA ASN A 26 4.14 -8.98 -10.47
C ASN A 26 5.01 -8.14 -11.41
N ILE A 27 6.29 -8.49 -11.56
CA ILE A 27 7.20 -7.84 -12.51
C ILE A 27 6.74 -8.07 -13.95
N ALA A 28 6.31 -9.28 -14.31
CA ALA A 28 5.80 -9.59 -15.64
C ALA A 28 4.53 -8.77 -15.96
N LEU A 29 3.63 -8.60 -14.98
CA LEU A 29 2.45 -7.74 -15.11
C LEU A 29 2.85 -6.26 -15.29
N LEU A 30 3.80 -5.76 -14.51
CA LEU A 30 4.33 -4.40 -14.65
C LEU A 30 4.91 -4.16 -16.06
N LEU A 31 5.72 -5.09 -16.56
CA LEU A 31 6.29 -5.02 -17.91
C LEU A 31 5.20 -5.08 -19.00
N SER A 32 4.15 -5.87 -18.79
CA SER A 32 3.00 -5.95 -19.69
C SER A 32 2.24 -4.61 -19.73
N LEU A 33 2.04 -3.97 -18.58
CA LEU A 33 1.47 -2.62 -18.49
C LEU A 33 2.35 -1.59 -19.19
N TRP A 34 3.66 -1.63 -18.97
CA TRP A 34 4.61 -0.77 -19.68
C TRP A 34 4.46 -0.89 -21.21
N ARG A 35 4.49 -2.11 -21.74
CA ARG A 35 4.36 -2.35 -23.19
C ARG A 35 3.05 -1.76 -23.73
N ARG A 36 1.93 -1.95 -23.03
CA ARG A 36 0.63 -1.37 -23.40
C ARG A 36 0.65 0.15 -23.40
N PHE A 37 1.28 0.79 -22.41
CA PHE A 37 1.42 2.25 -22.37
C PHE A 37 2.24 2.78 -23.52
N HIS A 38 3.36 2.14 -23.87
CA HIS A 38 4.18 2.54 -24.99
C HIS A 38 3.49 2.38 -26.36
N GLN A 39 2.73 1.31 -26.53
CA GLN A 39 1.96 1.07 -27.75
C GLN A 39 0.85 2.11 -27.92
N THR A 40 0.14 2.44 -26.84
CA THR A 40 -0.94 3.44 -26.85
C THR A 40 -0.42 4.87 -26.95
N GLY A 41 0.73 5.17 -26.34
CA GLY A 41 1.37 6.51 -26.36
C GLY A 41 1.91 6.91 -27.72
N ARG A 42 2.33 5.96 -28.59
CA ARG A 42 2.70 6.25 -29.97
C ARG A 42 1.53 6.76 -30.83
N SER A 43 0.31 6.45 -30.44
CA SER A 43 -0.92 6.92 -31.10
C SER A 43 -1.38 8.33 -30.66
N LEU A 44 -0.76 8.92 -29.65
CA LEU A 44 -1.20 10.16 -29.02
C LEU A 44 -0.04 11.15 -28.92
N ARG A 45 0.12 11.95 -29.99
CA ARG A 45 1.01 13.12 -29.99
C ARG A 45 0.64 14.09 -28.86
N ALA A 46 1.68 14.51 -28.13
CA ALA A 46 1.79 15.74 -27.33
C ALA A 46 0.61 16.08 -26.41
N GLY A 47 0.72 15.74 -25.14
CA GLY A 47 -0.17 16.22 -24.08
C GLY A 47 -0.29 15.31 -22.84
N SER A 48 0.31 14.13 -22.84
CA SER A 48 0.10 13.13 -21.79
C SER A 48 1.19 13.10 -20.70
N PHE A 49 1.56 14.26 -20.15
CA PHE A 49 2.41 14.35 -18.93
C PHE A 49 1.81 13.62 -17.71
N GLY A 50 0.59 13.15 -17.86
CA GLY A 50 -0.17 12.63 -16.75
C GLY A 50 -0.19 11.09 -16.54
N LEU A 51 0.38 10.27 -17.43
CA LEU A 51 0.42 8.80 -17.27
C LEU A 51 1.66 8.33 -16.53
N GLN A 52 2.77 9.05 -16.68
CA GLN A 52 4.06 8.70 -16.12
C GLN A 52 4.09 8.58 -14.59
N PRO A 53 3.50 9.49 -13.79
CA PRO A 53 3.64 9.42 -12.34
C PRO A 53 3.00 8.18 -11.72
N LEU A 54 1.79 7.78 -12.10
CA LEU A 54 1.14 6.58 -11.55
C LEU A 54 1.90 5.31 -11.90
N PHE A 55 2.42 5.22 -13.12
CA PHE A 55 3.22 4.08 -13.54
C PHE A 55 4.56 4.05 -12.81
N LEU A 56 5.26 5.17 -12.68
CA LEU A 56 6.54 5.26 -11.97
C LEU A 56 6.39 4.91 -10.49
N LEU A 57 5.34 5.42 -9.84
CA LEU A 57 5.01 5.07 -8.45
C LEU A 57 4.72 3.57 -8.31
N SER A 58 3.97 2.98 -9.26
CA SER A 58 3.71 1.54 -9.25
C SER A 58 4.99 0.74 -9.49
N ALA A 59 5.86 1.19 -10.40
CA ALA A 59 7.13 0.53 -10.65
C ALA A 59 8.03 0.54 -9.39
N ALA A 60 8.13 1.69 -8.72
CA ALA A 60 8.87 1.80 -7.47
C ALA A 60 8.30 0.87 -6.38
N TYR A 61 6.97 0.82 -6.23
CA TYR A 61 6.31 -0.06 -5.27
C TYR A 61 6.53 -1.54 -5.60
N VAL A 62 6.29 -1.96 -6.84
CA VAL A 62 6.45 -3.36 -7.29
C VAL A 62 7.90 -3.82 -7.13
N LEU A 63 8.88 -3.00 -7.52
CA LEU A 63 10.30 -3.34 -7.39
C LEU A 63 10.75 -3.37 -5.92
N GLY A 64 10.27 -2.45 -5.08
CA GLY A 64 10.52 -2.48 -3.64
C GLY A 64 9.94 -3.73 -2.97
N CYS A 65 8.72 -4.11 -3.31
CA CYS A 65 8.11 -5.36 -2.84
C CYS A 65 8.85 -6.59 -3.37
N ALA A 66 9.29 -6.58 -4.64
CA ALA A 66 10.07 -7.67 -5.22
C ALA A 66 11.41 -7.85 -4.50
N PHE A 67 12.11 -6.78 -4.19
CA PHE A 67 13.33 -6.82 -3.38
C PHE A 67 13.09 -7.48 -2.03
N ARG A 68 12.02 -7.07 -1.32
CA ARG A 68 11.67 -7.63 -0.01
C ARG A 68 11.10 -9.05 -0.07
N SER A 69 10.55 -9.48 -1.21
CA SER A 69 10.11 -10.87 -1.43
C SER A 69 11.29 -11.82 -1.61
N VAL A 70 12.35 -11.35 -2.29
CA VAL A 70 13.57 -12.14 -2.49
C VAL A 70 14.42 -12.17 -1.23
N LEU A 71 14.48 -11.06 -0.49
CA LEU A 71 15.22 -10.91 0.76
C LEU A 71 14.26 -10.61 1.92
N PRO A 72 13.39 -11.57 2.31
CA PRO A 72 12.42 -11.37 3.37
C PRO A 72 13.11 -11.24 4.73
N ARG A 73 12.47 -10.43 5.58
CA ARG A 73 12.96 -10.18 6.94
C ARG A 73 11.86 -9.64 7.84
N ALA A 74 12.03 -9.85 9.13
CA ALA A 74 11.23 -9.22 10.18
C ALA A 74 12.09 -8.19 10.93
N ASP A 75 11.69 -6.93 10.82
CA ASP A 75 12.54 -5.78 11.11
C ASP A 75 12.87 -5.63 12.60
N VAL A 76 11.89 -5.72 13.49
CA VAL A 76 12.10 -5.56 14.95
C VAL A 76 12.82 -6.76 15.53
N GLN A 77 12.52 -7.98 15.04
CA GLN A 77 13.17 -9.21 15.46
C GLN A 77 14.59 -9.39 14.89
N ARG A 78 15.00 -8.55 13.94
CA ARG A 78 16.30 -8.65 13.22
C ARG A 78 16.50 -9.96 12.49
N ILE A 79 15.45 -10.72 12.16
CA ILE A 79 15.58 -11.99 11.44
C ILE A 79 15.48 -11.80 9.93
N CYS A 80 16.28 -12.58 9.20
CA CYS A 80 16.29 -12.63 7.73
C CYS A 80 16.59 -14.06 7.26
N LEU A 81 16.43 -14.32 5.95
CA LEU A 81 16.74 -15.64 5.36
C LEU A 81 18.18 -15.74 4.87
N PHE A 82 18.82 -14.61 4.52
CA PHE A 82 20.11 -14.62 3.83
C PHE A 82 21.14 -13.74 4.55
N ASP A 83 22.37 -14.25 4.67
CA ASP A 83 23.48 -13.50 5.23
C ASP A 83 24.07 -12.54 4.19
N THR A 84 23.50 -11.34 4.15
CA THR A 84 23.99 -10.26 3.28
C THR A 84 23.66 -8.91 3.89
N TRP A 85 24.48 -7.90 3.64
CA TRP A 85 24.21 -6.54 4.06
C TRP A 85 22.88 -6.00 3.50
N LEU A 86 22.45 -6.47 2.32
CA LEU A 86 21.13 -6.16 1.75
C LEU A 86 19.97 -6.67 2.61
N SER A 87 20.22 -7.65 3.50
CA SER A 87 19.26 -8.11 4.51
C SER A 87 19.25 -7.25 5.78
N SER A 88 20.07 -6.19 5.88
CA SER A 88 20.05 -5.29 7.02
C SER A 88 18.71 -4.57 7.12
N VAL A 89 18.27 -4.24 8.34
CA VAL A 89 17.04 -3.48 8.58
C VAL A 89 17.11 -2.11 7.92
N MET A 90 18.29 -1.47 7.96
CA MET A 90 18.52 -0.20 7.30
C MET A 90 18.10 -0.21 5.83
N VAL A 91 18.62 -1.17 5.05
CA VAL A 91 18.33 -1.25 3.61
C VAL A 91 16.86 -1.53 3.36
N GLY A 92 16.33 -2.58 3.93
CA GLY A 92 15.01 -2.94 3.54
C GLY A 92 13.90 -2.08 4.17
N ARG A 93 14.08 -1.45 5.37
CA ARG A 93 13.11 -0.47 5.85
C ARG A 93 13.13 0.78 4.96
N SER A 94 14.31 1.22 4.49
CA SER A 94 14.40 2.30 3.52
C SER A 94 13.64 1.97 2.23
N VAL A 95 13.84 0.75 1.69
CA VAL A 95 13.11 0.29 0.50
C VAL A 95 11.59 0.23 0.77
N ALA A 96 11.18 -0.26 1.94
CA ALA A 96 9.77 -0.30 2.33
C ALA A 96 9.17 1.10 2.40
N THR A 97 9.79 2.03 3.12
CA THR A 97 9.32 3.40 3.26
C THR A 97 9.11 4.08 1.91
N VAL A 98 10.07 3.96 0.98
CA VAL A 98 9.91 4.51 -0.38
C VAL A 98 8.74 3.84 -1.11
N ALA A 99 8.64 2.51 -1.04
CA ALA A 99 7.56 1.77 -1.68
C ALA A 99 6.18 2.17 -1.12
N GLU A 100 6.03 2.22 0.19
CA GLU A 100 4.79 2.54 0.89
C GLU A 100 4.33 3.98 0.64
N LEU A 101 5.24 4.94 0.61
CA LEU A 101 4.94 6.31 0.20
C LEU A 101 4.51 6.38 -1.28
N CYS A 102 5.14 5.62 -2.17
CA CYS A 102 4.70 5.53 -3.56
C CYS A 102 3.28 4.96 -3.67
N PHE A 103 2.94 3.96 -2.85
CA PHE A 103 1.63 3.33 -2.86
C PHE A 103 0.52 4.29 -2.40
N ILE A 104 0.72 5.02 -1.30
CA ILE A 104 -0.29 5.99 -0.83
C ILE A 104 -0.42 7.17 -1.78
N LEU A 105 0.67 7.61 -2.42
CA LEU A 105 0.62 8.64 -3.46
C LEU A 105 -0.22 8.21 -4.67
N GLN A 106 -0.18 6.93 -5.06
CA GLN A 106 -1.07 6.41 -6.11
C GLN A 106 -2.53 6.54 -5.72
N TRP A 107 -2.89 6.14 -4.49
CA TRP A 107 -4.25 6.31 -3.97
C TRP A 107 -4.69 7.77 -3.99
N ALA A 108 -3.84 8.68 -3.50
CA ALA A 108 -4.13 10.11 -3.47
C ALA A 108 -4.35 10.68 -4.89
N ILE A 109 -3.53 10.30 -5.87
CA ILE A 109 -3.69 10.74 -7.26
C ILE A 109 -5.00 10.22 -7.87
N VAL A 110 -5.33 8.95 -7.67
CA VAL A 110 -6.55 8.35 -8.20
C VAL A 110 -7.80 8.95 -7.56
N LEU A 111 -7.82 9.08 -6.23
CA LEU A 111 -8.92 9.72 -5.51
C LEU A 111 -9.12 11.18 -5.94
N ARG A 112 -8.05 11.97 -6.09
CA ARG A 112 -8.13 13.35 -6.61
C ARG A 112 -8.66 13.41 -8.04
N ALA A 113 -8.30 12.45 -8.88
CA ALA A 113 -8.81 12.38 -10.24
C ALA A 113 -10.30 12.07 -10.26
N LEU A 114 -10.77 11.10 -9.48
CA LEU A 114 -12.17 10.76 -9.32
C LEU A 114 -12.98 11.91 -8.69
N ALA A 115 -12.43 12.54 -7.65
CA ALA A 115 -13.05 13.69 -6.97
C ALA A 115 -13.30 14.87 -7.93
N ARG A 116 -12.33 15.16 -8.82
CA ARG A 116 -12.50 16.21 -9.84
C ARG A 116 -13.65 15.91 -10.80
N VAL A 117 -13.75 14.68 -11.29
CA VAL A 117 -14.82 14.27 -12.22
C VAL A 117 -16.18 14.26 -11.53
N ALA A 118 -16.23 13.85 -10.27
CA ALA A 118 -17.46 13.75 -9.48
C ALA A 118 -17.83 15.04 -8.71
N HIS A 119 -16.99 16.09 -8.77
CA HIS A 119 -17.15 17.33 -7.98
C HIS A 119 -17.29 17.04 -6.47
N ALA A 120 -16.48 16.09 -5.95
CA ALA A 120 -16.53 15.61 -4.57
C ALA A 120 -15.41 16.24 -3.71
N GLU A 121 -15.72 17.34 -3.06
CA GLU A 121 -14.77 18.12 -2.24
C GLU A 121 -14.19 17.29 -1.07
N THR A 122 -15.07 16.58 -0.36
CA THR A 122 -14.67 15.72 0.78
C THR A 122 -13.64 14.66 0.35
N VAL A 123 -13.86 14.03 -0.81
CA VAL A 123 -12.92 13.04 -1.36
C VAL A 123 -11.58 13.68 -1.69
N ARG A 124 -11.58 14.91 -2.20
CA ARG A 124 -10.36 15.68 -2.47
C ARG A 124 -9.57 15.93 -1.21
N ASN A 125 -10.23 16.32 -0.12
CA ASN A 125 -9.61 16.60 1.16
C ASN A 125 -9.04 15.32 1.79
N ILE A 126 -9.75 14.20 1.74
CA ILE A 126 -9.26 12.89 2.19
C ILE A 126 -8.00 12.50 1.38
N ALA A 127 -8.02 12.67 0.05
CA ALA A 127 -6.88 12.36 -0.80
C ALA A 127 -5.61 13.19 -0.48
N ILE A 128 -5.78 14.38 0.11
CA ILE A 128 -4.65 15.20 0.60
C ILE A 128 -4.21 14.70 1.98
N ALA A 129 -5.16 14.36 2.86
CA ALA A 129 -4.88 14.01 4.25
C ALA A 129 -4.19 12.65 4.42
N VAL A 130 -4.46 11.67 3.56
CA VAL A 130 -3.90 10.32 3.70
C VAL A 130 -2.38 10.25 3.50
N VAL A 131 -1.80 11.18 2.71
CA VAL A 131 -0.36 11.18 2.46
C VAL A 131 0.45 11.55 3.71
N PRO A 132 0.20 12.71 4.39
CA PRO A 132 0.90 13.02 5.64
C PRO A 132 0.59 12.01 6.75
N LEU A 133 -0.61 11.42 6.78
CA LEU A 133 -0.96 10.40 7.76
C LEU A 133 -0.04 9.17 7.64
N ILE A 134 0.20 8.69 6.41
CA ILE A 134 1.13 7.58 6.18
C ILE A 134 2.59 8.01 6.38
N ALA A 135 2.97 9.25 6.04
CA ALA A 135 4.31 9.72 6.38
C ALA A 135 4.59 9.67 7.89
N ILE A 136 3.59 9.97 8.73
CA ILE A 136 3.69 9.81 10.18
C ILE A 136 3.77 8.32 10.56
N ALA A 137 2.99 7.45 9.91
CA ALA A 137 3.08 6.00 10.13
C ALA A 137 4.49 5.47 9.85
N GLU A 138 5.14 5.93 8.77
CA GLU A 138 6.52 5.59 8.46
C GLU A 138 7.52 6.04 9.54
N LEU A 139 7.31 7.22 10.13
CA LEU A 139 8.13 7.66 11.28
C LEU A 139 7.93 6.75 12.49
N CYS A 140 6.70 6.32 12.78
CA CYS A 140 6.42 5.35 13.84
C CYS A 140 7.09 3.99 13.55
N SER A 141 7.10 3.55 12.30
CA SER A 141 7.80 2.34 11.88
C SER A 141 9.31 2.44 12.07
N TRP A 142 9.91 3.57 11.67
CA TRP A 142 11.33 3.81 11.92
C TRP A 142 11.65 3.85 13.42
N TYR A 143 10.77 4.47 14.23
CA TYR A 143 10.91 4.43 15.69
C TYR A 143 10.93 2.99 16.20
N ALA A 144 9.97 2.15 15.77
CA ALA A 144 9.90 0.75 16.18
C ALA A 144 11.19 -0.03 15.86
N VAL A 145 11.70 0.14 14.64
CA VAL A 145 12.88 -0.62 14.20
C VAL A 145 14.17 -0.09 14.79
N VAL A 146 14.29 1.20 15.05
CA VAL A 146 15.48 1.78 15.68
C VAL A 146 15.55 1.43 17.17
N THR A 147 14.44 1.61 17.89
CA THR A 147 14.40 1.39 19.34
C THR A 147 14.13 -0.06 19.74
N THR A 148 13.71 -0.91 18.82
CA THR A 148 13.16 -2.26 19.06
C THR A 148 11.89 -2.27 19.91
N ASP A 149 11.12 -1.17 19.90
CA ASP A 149 9.89 -0.98 20.65
C ASP A 149 8.66 -1.23 19.75
N TYR A 150 7.91 -2.28 20.04
CA TYR A 150 6.69 -2.64 19.29
C TYR A 150 5.56 -1.59 19.40
N LEU A 151 5.65 -0.61 20.31
CA LEU A 151 4.69 0.50 20.32
C LEU A 151 4.67 1.24 18.97
N GLY A 152 5.83 1.42 18.35
CA GLY A 152 5.91 2.02 17.02
C GLY A 152 5.12 1.25 15.97
N ASN A 153 5.15 -0.09 15.99
CA ASN A 153 4.33 -0.90 15.07
C ASN A 153 2.83 -0.82 15.38
N VAL A 154 2.45 -0.74 16.65
CA VAL A 154 1.04 -0.52 17.03
C VAL A 154 0.53 0.81 16.44
N LEU A 155 1.32 1.87 16.56
CA LEU A 155 0.97 3.19 16.03
C LEU A 155 0.98 3.19 14.49
N GLU A 156 2.02 2.65 13.86
CA GLU A 156 2.14 2.51 12.40
C GLU A 156 0.89 1.84 11.82
N ASN A 157 0.55 0.65 12.31
CA ASN A 157 -0.54 -0.16 11.77
C ASN A 157 -1.92 0.45 12.06
N SER A 158 -2.07 1.14 13.19
CA SER A 158 -3.28 1.92 13.51
C SER A 158 -3.46 3.10 12.53
N LEU A 159 -2.39 3.82 12.20
CA LEU A 159 -2.42 4.91 11.23
C LEU A 159 -2.70 4.42 9.80
N TRP A 160 -2.11 3.29 9.40
CA TRP A 160 -2.44 2.63 8.13
C TRP A 160 -3.91 2.24 8.06
N THR A 161 -4.46 1.66 9.14
CA THR A 161 -5.88 1.30 9.24
C THR A 161 -6.77 2.54 9.12
N ALA A 162 -6.45 3.61 9.84
CA ALA A 162 -7.19 4.87 9.77
C ALA A 162 -7.15 5.48 8.35
N ALA A 163 -5.99 5.48 7.69
CA ALA A 163 -5.86 5.97 6.32
C ALA A 163 -6.74 5.17 5.34
N PHE A 164 -6.75 3.84 5.44
CA PHE A 164 -7.59 3.01 4.58
C PHE A 164 -9.08 3.13 4.89
N LEU A 165 -9.48 3.35 6.14
CA LEU A 165 -10.87 3.66 6.50
C LEU A 165 -11.31 5.01 5.90
N LEU A 166 -10.45 6.03 5.90
CA LEU A 166 -10.71 7.30 5.19
C LEU A 166 -10.85 7.09 3.68
N ILE A 167 -9.98 6.28 3.06
CA ILE A 167 -10.08 5.91 1.65
C ILE A 167 -11.41 5.18 1.38
N ALA A 168 -11.81 4.24 2.25
CA ALA A 168 -13.09 3.55 2.11
C ALA A 168 -14.28 4.51 2.20
N ALA A 169 -14.26 5.48 3.11
CA ALA A 169 -15.29 6.53 3.21
C ALA A 169 -15.35 7.38 1.94
N ALA A 170 -14.20 7.77 1.39
CA ALA A 170 -14.12 8.48 0.12
C ALA A 170 -14.70 7.66 -1.05
N LEU A 171 -14.36 6.37 -1.10
CA LEU A 171 -14.89 5.46 -2.12
C LEU A 171 -16.39 5.20 -1.97
N LEU A 172 -16.94 5.19 -0.75
CA LEU A 172 -18.40 5.09 -0.51
C LEU A 172 -19.15 6.32 -1.07
N ASP A 173 -18.63 7.53 -0.85
CA ASP A 173 -19.20 8.74 -1.47
C ASP A 173 -19.15 8.65 -3.00
N LEU A 174 -18.03 8.20 -3.57
CA LEU A 174 -17.88 8.04 -5.01
C LEU A 174 -18.78 6.94 -5.59
N ALA A 175 -19.03 5.84 -4.86
CA ALA A 175 -19.88 4.75 -5.33
C ALA A 175 -21.30 5.19 -5.69
N GLY A 176 -21.83 6.22 -5.01
CA GLY A 176 -23.13 6.84 -5.32
C GLY A 176 -23.10 7.71 -6.59
N ARG A 177 -21.92 8.19 -7.00
CA ARG A 177 -21.74 9.13 -8.12
C ARG A 177 -21.37 8.46 -9.43
N PHE A 178 -20.94 7.20 -9.41
CA PHE A 178 -20.54 6.41 -10.58
C PHE A 178 -21.50 5.26 -10.86
N ARG A 179 -21.49 4.74 -12.11
CA ARG A 179 -22.32 3.61 -12.57
C ARG A 179 -21.46 2.59 -13.32
N GLY A 180 -22.05 1.42 -13.60
CA GLY A 180 -21.42 0.36 -14.40
C GLY A 180 -20.13 -0.16 -13.81
N ILE A 181 -19.14 -0.44 -14.65
CA ILE A 181 -17.87 -1.09 -14.25
C ILE A 181 -17.05 -0.25 -13.25
N VAL A 182 -17.15 1.08 -13.32
CA VAL A 182 -16.44 1.97 -12.37
C VAL A 182 -17.01 1.81 -10.97
N ARG A 183 -18.32 1.79 -10.82
CA ARG A 183 -18.98 1.54 -9.53
C ARG A 183 -18.60 0.15 -8.99
N LEU A 184 -18.59 -0.87 -9.86
CA LEU A 184 -18.20 -2.22 -9.46
C LEU A 184 -16.76 -2.26 -8.95
N ALA A 185 -15.82 -1.62 -9.66
CA ALA A 185 -14.43 -1.51 -9.23
C ALA A 185 -14.28 -0.78 -7.89
N ILE A 186 -15.05 0.30 -7.67
CA ILE A 186 -15.09 1.02 -6.40
C ILE A 186 -15.60 0.10 -5.28
N LEU A 187 -16.70 -0.62 -5.51
CA LEU A 187 -17.27 -1.54 -4.52
C LEU A 187 -16.31 -2.69 -4.19
N ALA A 188 -15.61 -3.24 -5.19
CA ALA A 188 -14.58 -4.25 -4.99
C ALA A 188 -13.40 -3.71 -4.15
N ALA A 189 -12.96 -2.48 -4.40
CA ALA A 189 -11.94 -1.82 -3.60
C ALA A 189 -12.39 -1.61 -2.14
N ILE A 190 -13.64 -1.17 -1.92
CA ILE A 190 -14.23 -1.04 -0.58
C ILE A 190 -14.23 -2.41 0.15
N ALA A 191 -14.63 -3.49 -0.54
CA ALA A 191 -14.63 -4.83 0.04
C ALA A 191 -13.21 -5.28 0.44
N GLY A 192 -12.21 -5.05 -0.41
CA GLY A 192 -10.80 -5.34 -0.11
C GLY A 192 -10.29 -4.54 1.10
N ILE A 193 -10.60 -3.23 1.15
CA ILE A 193 -10.21 -2.35 2.27
C ILE A 193 -10.88 -2.81 3.58
N ARG A 194 -12.14 -3.23 3.52
CA ARG A 194 -12.84 -3.78 4.71
C ARG A 194 -12.16 -5.05 5.23
N GLY A 195 -11.79 -5.96 4.33
CA GLY A 195 -11.02 -7.15 4.69
C GLY A 195 -9.67 -6.80 5.34
N TYR A 196 -8.94 -5.85 4.75
CA TYR A 196 -7.72 -5.33 5.31
C TYR A 196 -7.92 -4.72 6.70
N ALA A 197 -8.88 -3.80 6.87
CA ALA A 197 -9.15 -3.15 8.14
C ALA A 197 -9.57 -4.18 9.22
N LEU A 198 -10.35 -5.19 8.86
CA LEU A 198 -10.73 -6.28 9.77
C LEU A 198 -9.48 -7.05 10.23
N PHE A 199 -8.60 -7.44 9.29
CA PHE A 199 -7.34 -8.12 9.62
C PHE A 199 -6.46 -7.27 10.55
N MET A 200 -6.28 -5.98 10.24
CA MET A 200 -5.49 -5.06 11.08
C MET A 200 -6.07 -4.92 12.49
N CYS A 201 -7.37 -4.74 12.62
CA CYS A 201 -8.03 -4.55 13.93
C CYS A 201 -8.11 -5.82 14.77
N THR A 202 -8.18 -7.01 14.14
CA THR A 202 -8.41 -8.27 14.86
C THR A 202 -7.16 -9.13 15.01
N VAL A 203 -6.15 -8.95 14.18
CA VAL A 203 -4.96 -9.79 14.13
C VAL A 203 -3.69 -8.97 14.36
N ASP A 204 -3.40 -8.03 13.49
CA ASP A 204 -2.07 -7.42 13.40
C ASP A 204 -1.81 -6.42 14.55
N VAL A 205 -2.67 -5.43 14.71
CA VAL A 205 -2.54 -4.44 15.80
C VAL A 205 -2.59 -5.12 17.19
N PRO A 206 -3.54 -6.04 17.48
CA PRO A 206 -3.55 -6.76 18.75
C PRO A 206 -2.30 -7.59 18.97
N MET A 207 -1.76 -8.23 17.94
CA MET A 207 -0.53 -9.02 18.04
C MET A 207 0.67 -8.14 18.49
N TYR A 208 0.86 -6.99 17.86
CA TYR A 208 1.94 -6.06 18.26
C TYR A 208 1.70 -5.45 19.62
N PHE A 209 0.47 -5.16 19.97
CA PHE A 209 0.11 -4.65 21.30
C PHE A 209 0.45 -5.67 22.41
N VAL A 210 0.12 -6.95 22.21
CA VAL A 210 0.47 -8.02 23.15
C VAL A 210 2.00 -8.19 23.25
N ARG A 211 2.71 -8.15 22.12
CA ARG A 211 4.18 -8.21 22.12
C ARG A 211 4.78 -7.04 22.91
N TRP A 212 4.28 -5.84 22.68
CA TRP A 212 4.73 -4.64 23.41
C TRP A 212 4.50 -4.76 24.91
N GLN A 213 3.30 -5.19 25.36
CA GLN A 213 3.01 -5.41 26.77
C GLN A 213 3.92 -6.48 27.40
N ALA A 214 4.17 -7.57 26.69
CA ALA A 214 5.05 -8.64 27.16
C ALA A 214 6.49 -8.15 27.34
N GLU A 215 6.99 -7.32 26.44
CA GLU A 215 8.33 -6.72 26.56
C GLU A 215 8.42 -5.75 27.75
N LEU A 216 7.42 -4.90 27.95
CA LEU A 216 7.35 -4.03 29.14
C LEU A 216 7.33 -4.86 30.44
N ALA A 217 6.53 -5.89 30.50
CA ALA A 217 6.43 -6.76 31.67
C ALA A 217 7.74 -7.54 31.94
N SER A 218 8.53 -7.83 30.91
CA SER A 218 9.84 -8.49 31.04
C SER A 218 10.95 -7.54 31.50
N GLY A 219 10.69 -6.24 31.60
CA GLY A 219 11.71 -5.24 31.93
C GLY A 219 12.73 -5.02 30.81
N LYS A 220 12.39 -5.34 29.53
CA LYS A 220 13.28 -5.14 28.38
C LYS A 220 13.68 -3.67 28.27
N GLU A 221 14.96 -3.42 28.19
CA GLU A 221 15.49 -2.11 27.85
C GLU A 221 15.42 -1.88 26.33
N PHE A 222 14.88 -0.74 25.91
CA PHE A 222 14.83 -0.34 24.52
C PHE A 222 16.12 0.35 24.10
N LEU A 223 16.49 0.20 22.81
CA LEU A 223 17.70 0.83 22.30
C LEU A 223 17.55 2.34 22.24
N GLY A 224 18.58 3.04 22.63
CA GLY A 224 18.69 4.49 22.39
C GLY A 224 18.90 4.77 20.89
N LEU A 225 18.61 6.00 20.46
CA LEU A 225 18.66 6.38 19.04
C LEU A 225 20.01 6.07 18.36
N ALA A 226 21.13 6.44 18.99
CA ALA A 226 22.45 6.24 18.39
C ALA A 226 22.82 4.75 18.28
N SER A 227 22.61 3.97 19.36
CA SER A 227 22.84 2.52 19.36
C SER A 227 21.89 1.80 18.40
N GLY A 228 20.63 2.23 18.33
CA GLY A 228 19.64 1.69 17.41
C GLY A 228 19.97 1.94 15.94
N LEU A 229 20.44 3.14 15.59
CA LEU A 229 20.88 3.44 14.21
C LEU A 229 22.08 2.58 13.80
N HIS A 230 23.02 2.33 14.69
CA HIS A 230 24.12 1.41 14.44
C HIS A 230 23.60 -0.04 14.29
N ASP A 231 22.69 -0.46 15.16
CA ASP A 231 22.12 -1.81 15.20
C ASP A 231 21.34 -2.16 13.91
N VAL A 232 20.51 -1.27 13.41
CA VAL A 232 19.74 -1.51 12.16
C VAL A 232 20.62 -1.65 10.92
N ALA A 233 21.85 -1.10 10.96
CA ALA A 233 22.79 -1.17 9.85
C ALA A 233 23.70 -2.41 9.90
N THR A 234 23.98 -2.95 11.11
CA THR A 234 25.06 -3.91 11.34
C THR A 234 24.60 -5.25 11.91
N ARG A 235 23.38 -5.31 12.48
CA ARG A 235 22.89 -6.53 13.13
C ARG A 235 21.73 -7.16 12.37
N TRP A 236 21.88 -8.43 12.01
CA TRP A 236 20.81 -9.33 11.54
C TRP A 236 21.09 -10.76 11.98
N ILE A 237 20.04 -11.56 12.04
CA ILE A 237 20.08 -12.96 12.47
C ILE A 237 19.50 -13.80 11.35
N VAL A 238 20.33 -14.63 10.72
CA VAL A 238 19.87 -15.57 9.71
C VAL A 238 19.17 -16.74 10.41
N THR A 239 17.94 -17.02 10.02
CA THR A 239 17.17 -18.14 10.55
C THR A 239 16.20 -18.70 9.51
N HIS A 240 16.13 -20.03 9.44
CA HIS A 240 15.21 -20.78 8.58
C HIS A 240 14.16 -21.54 9.42
N ASP A 241 14.07 -21.22 10.72
CA ASP A 241 13.13 -21.86 11.64
C ASP A 241 11.70 -21.32 11.43
N PHE A 242 10.79 -22.22 11.07
CA PHE A 242 9.38 -21.89 10.87
C PHE A 242 8.73 -21.23 12.10
N ALA A 243 9.09 -21.64 13.31
CA ALA A 243 8.50 -21.08 14.52
C ALA A 243 8.76 -19.57 14.65
N ARG A 244 9.89 -19.08 14.11
CA ARG A 244 10.25 -17.66 14.10
C ARG A 244 9.57 -16.89 12.97
N TRP A 245 9.24 -17.54 11.85
CA TRP A 245 8.62 -16.92 10.67
C TRP A 245 7.09 -16.99 10.65
N LYS A 246 6.46 -17.95 11.35
CA LYS A 246 5.01 -18.21 11.28
C LYS A 246 4.13 -16.96 11.48
N GLY A 247 4.56 -16.01 12.33
CA GLY A 247 3.84 -14.77 12.58
C GLY A 247 3.94 -13.75 11.44
N GLU A 248 4.92 -13.90 10.58
CA GLU A 248 5.20 -12.96 9.48
C GLU A 248 4.64 -13.45 8.13
N ILE A 249 4.41 -14.77 8.00
CA ILE A 249 4.05 -15.41 6.72
C ILE A 249 2.76 -14.84 6.14
N VAL A 250 1.70 -14.72 6.94
CA VAL A 250 0.37 -14.32 6.44
C VAL A 250 0.39 -12.89 5.93
N TRP A 251 0.87 -11.95 6.74
CA TRP A 251 0.87 -10.55 6.36
C TRP A 251 1.82 -10.26 5.20
N MET A 252 3.02 -10.86 5.16
CA MET A 252 3.95 -10.69 4.04
C MET A 252 3.39 -11.26 2.74
N SER A 253 2.71 -12.42 2.80
CA SER A 253 2.07 -13.00 1.63
C SER A 253 0.98 -12.10 1.07
N LEU A 254 0.13 -11.52 1.92
CA LEU A 254 -0.91 -10.58 1.53
C LEU A 254 -0.32 -9.26 1.02
N TYR A 255 0.73 -8.76 1.67
CA TYR A 255 1.39 -7.52 1.30
C TYR A 255 2.06 -7.62 -0.07
N PHE A 256 2.85 -8.68 -0.34
CA PHE A 256 3.55 -8.84 -1.61
C PHE A 256 2.67 -9.33 -2.76
N SER A 257 1.44 -9.76 -2.49
CA SER A 257 0.44 -10.10 -3.51
C SER A 257 -0.66 -9.04 -3.61
N GLY A 258 -1.57 -8.98 -2.66
CA GLY A 258 -2.79 -8.17 -2.70
C GLY A 258 -2.52 -6.67 -2.82
N ALA A 259 -1.57 -6.12 -2.03
CA ALA A 259 -1.24 -4.71 -2.12
C ALA A 259 -0.51 -4.38 -3.44
N VAL A 260 0.37 -5.27 -3.93
CA VAL A 260 1.03 -5.09 -5.24
C VAL A 260 0.02 -5.14 -6.38
N TRP A 261 -0.93 -6.07 -6.37
CA TRP A 261 -1.99 -6.11 -7.37
C TRP A 261 -2.85 -4.86 -7.34
N THR A 262 -3.14 -4.33 -6.15
CA THR A 262 -3.84 -3.06 -5.99
C THR A 262 -3.05 -1.91 -6.64
N SER A 263 -1.74 -1.82 -6.41
CA SER A 263 -0.87 -0.83 -7.05
C SER A 263 -0.90 -0.92 -8.58
N LEU A 264 -0.80 -2.13 -9.15
CA LEU A 264 -0.89 -2.37 -10.58
C LEU A 264 -2.26 -1.99 -11.16
N LEU A 265 -3.35 -2.26 -10.43
CA LEU A 265 -4.69 -1.82 -10.80
C LEU A 265 -4.82 -0.28 -10.78
N LEU A 266 -4.29 0.39 -9.76
CA LEU A 266 -4.26 1.85 -9.70
C LEU A 266 -3.45 2.44 -10.86
N ALA A 267 -2.33 1.84 -11.24
CA ALA A 267 -1.56 2.27 -12.40
C ALA A 267 -2.34 2.10 -13.71
N SER A 268 -3.12 1.02 -13.84
CA SER A 268 -3.96 0.76 -15.01
C SER A 268 -5.21 1.66 -15.10
N PHE A 269 -5.57 2.33 -14.01
CA PHE A 269 -6.80 3.11 -13.88
C PHE A 269 -6.98 4.17 -14.97
N ARG A 270 -5.90 4.77 -15.47
CA ARG A 270 -5.97 5.74 -16.57
C ARG A 270 -6.30 5.16 -17.94
N LEU A 271 -6.01 3.87 -18.16
CA LEU A 271 -6.50 3.18 -19.37
C LEU A 271 -8.04 3.11 -19.34
N VAL A 272 -8.62 3.11 -18.13
CA VAL A 272 -10.05 3.06 -17.87
C VAL A 272 -10.66 4.48 -17.81
N MET A 273 -9.92 5.53 -17.39
CA MET A 273 -10.41 6.91 -17.18
C MET A 273 -10.63 7.75 -18.46
N ARG A 274 -10.43 7.20 -19.64
CA ARG A 274 -11.05 7.75 -20.86
C ARG A 274 -12.56 7.46 -20.93
N LEU A 275 -13.17 7.25 -19.75
CA LEU A 275 -14.58 6.94 -19.62
C LEU A 275 -15.42 8.13 -20.08
N PRO A 276 -16.27 7.97 -21.10
CA PRO A 276 -17.20 9.00 -21.51
C PRO A 276 -18.15 9.34 -20.35
N ALA A 277 -18.74 10.53 -20.37
CA ALA A 277 -19.69 11.05 -19.37
C ALA A 277 -20.84 10.08 -19.01
N ARG A 278 -21.07 9.05 -19.84
CA ARG A 278 -22.07 8.00 -19.60
C ARG A 278 -21.92 7.21 -18.29
N TYR A 279 -20.73 7.23 -17.66
CA TYR A 279 -20.48 6.54 -16.39
C TYR A 279 -20.73 7.39 -15.15
N LEU A 280 -20.98 8.71 -15.31
CA LEU A 280 -21.46 9.54 -14.23
C LEU A 280 -22.96 9.27 -14.01
N ALA A 281 -23.37 9.13 -12.75
CA ALA A 281 -24.77 9.27 -12.41
C ALA A 281 -25.18 10.68 -12.81
N ARG A 282 -26.28 10.84 -13.60
CA ARG A 282 -26.76 12.16 -13.96
C ARG A 282 -26.88 13.01 -12.70
N PRO A 283 -26.40 14.26 -12.68
CA PRO A 283 -26.67 15.14 -11.57
C PRO A 283 -28.22 15.20 -11.39
N PRO A 284 -28.72 15.25 -10.14
CA PRO A 284 -30.10 15.50 -9.91
C PRO A 284 -30.48 16.74 -10.74
N LEU A 285 -31.53 16.65 -11.54
CA LEU A 285 -32.05 17.77 -12.29
C LEU A 285 -32.26 18.93 -11.29
N LEU A 286 -31.41 19.94 -11.37
CA LEU A 286 -31.70 21.22 -10.72
C LEU A 286 -33.07 21.59 -11.24
N VAL A 287 -34.07 21.52 -10.38
CA VAL A 287 -35.40 22.09 -10.63
C VAL A 287 -35.15 23.54 -11.04
N ARG A 288 -35.19 23.82 -12.33
CA ARG A 288 -35.32 25.19 -12.83
C ARG A 288 -36.63 25.70 -12.23
N GLY A 289 -36.50 26.29 -11.04
CA GLY A 289 -37.59 27.07 -10.43
C GLY A 289 -38.00 28.13 -11.39
N GLY A 290 -39.27 28.08 -11.76
CA GLY A 290 -39.89 28.99 -12.68
C GLY A 290 -39.70 30.45 -12.27
N MET A 291 -39.13 31.22 -13.16
CA MET A 291 -39.23 32.65 -13.24
C MET A 291 -39.61 33.00 -14.69
N ASP A 292 -40.83 32.64 -15.03
CA ASP A 292 -41.53 33.20 -16.18
C ASP A 292 -42.99 33.34 -15.82
N ALA A 293 -43.28 34.32 -14.95
CA ALA A 293 -44.62 34.87 -14.76
C ALA A 293 -44.48 36.36 -14.49
N GLY A 294 -44.59 37.16 -15.51
CA GLY A 294 -44.75 38.60 -15.30
C GLY A 294 -44.24 39.50 -16.39
N ARG A 295 -44.67 39.28 -17.66
CA ARG A 295 -44.74 40.38 -18.67
C ARG A 295 -45.84 40.12 -19.66
N ARG A 296 -47.05 40.41 -19.20
CA ARG A 296 -48.17 40.85 -20.07
C ARG A 296 -48.85 42.02 -19.42
N SER A 297 -49.17 42.99 -20.27
CA SER A 297 -50.00 44.17 -20.10
C SER A 297 -49.29 45.46 -19.64
N HIS A 298 -49.03 46.35 -20.51
CA HIS A 298 -49.61 47.54 -21.02
C HIS A 298 -48.62 48.21 -21.96
#